data_5087a6422a077d878e75fde9e5338950
#
_entry.id   5087a6422a077d878e75fde9e5338950
#
_cell.length_a   1.000
_cell.length_b   1.000
_cell.length_c   1.000
_cell.angle_alpha   90.00
_cell.angle_beta   90.00
_cell.angle_gamma   90.00
#
_symmetry.space_group_name_H-M   'P 1'
#
loop_
_entity.id
_entity.type
_entity.pdbx_description
1 polymer ?
#
loop_
_entity_poly.entity_id
_entity_poly.type
_entity_poly.pdbx_seq_one_letter_code
_entity_poly.pdbx_strand_id
1 'polypeptide(L)'
;GQTEKLTNKKIENMRKICKDLNEEGFRVVAICKKIITNNKKDFNSTDEKEMTLLGFIGFLDPPKESAKEAIEGLNNAGIRVMVLTGDNVEVTRCVCNKAGINSKEIITGNKIDTLSDVALSRLLKRNNIFAKLSPIQKARIVRVLKQNGNVVGYMGDGINDSPALTNSDVGISVDTAVDIAKETADIILLEKDLNVLLDGVMERKKNICKFNEIYKNGNKLQLWGSSFSNYCKHCTTIFT
;
A
#
# COMPACT_ATOMS: atom_id res chain seq x y z
N GLY A 1 19.57 -36.09 -5.30
CA GLY A 1 19.39 -35.76 -3.88
C GLY A 1 18.41 -36.74 -3.22
N GLN A 2 18.64 -37.10 -1.99
CA GLN A 2 17.73 -37.97 -1.24
C GLN A 2 16.48 -37.15 -0.83
N THR A 3 15.30 -37.74 -1.03
CA THR A 3 14.03 -37.12 -0.61
C THR A 3 13.63 -37.76 0.74
N GLU A 4 13.34 -36.91 1.72
CA GLU A 4 12.92 -37.34 3.06
C GLU A 4 11.51 -36.86 3.36
N LYS A 5 10.77 -37.61 4.21
CA LYS A 5 9.45 -37.14 4.68
C LYS A 5 9.59 -35.90 5.57
N LEU A 6 8.69 -34.96 5.38
CA LEU A 6 8.56 -33.78 6.24
C LEU A 6 7.98 -34.21 7.61
N THR A 7 8.81 -34.14 8.64
CA THR A 7 8.36 -34.33 10.04
C THR A 7 7.88 -33.00 10.62
N ASN A 8 7.04 -33.04 11.66
CA ASN A 8 6.55 -31.81 12.33
C ASN A 8 7.71 -30.91 12.79
N LYS A 9 8.78 -31.48 13.31
CA LYS A 9 9.98 -30.72 13.71
C LYS A 9 10.65 -30.00 12.54
N LYS A 10 10.71 -30.61 11.35
CA LYS A 10 11.25 -29.98 10.15
C LYS A 10 10.35 -28.84 9.67
N ILE A 11 9.02 -29.04 9.71
CA ILE A 11 8.04 -28.01 9.35
C ILE A 11 8.17 -26.79 10.29
N GLU A 12 8.29 -27.01 11.60
CA GLU A 12 8.48 -25.91 12.57
C GLU A 12 9.78 -25.15 12.31
N ASN A 13 10.88 -25.86 12.05
CA ASN A 13 12.15 -25.22 11.73
C ASN A 13 12.07 -24.39 10.45
N MET A 14 11.41 -24.89 9.40
CA MET A 14 11.18 -24.15 8.15
C MET A 14 10.32 -22.91 8.37
N ARG A 15 9.25 -23.01 9.17
CA ARG A 15 8.41 -21.85 9.53
C ARG A 15 9.22 -20.80 10.29
N LYS A 16 10.10 -21.22 11.18
CA LYS A 16 10.99 -20.31 11.91
C LYS A 16 11.92 -19.58 10.94
N ILE A 17 12.61 -20.29 10.03
CA ILE A 17 13.49 -19.69 9.03
C ILE A 17 12.73 -18.68 8.15
N CYS A 18 11.53 -19.04 7.68
CA CYS A 18 10.71 -18.13 6.90
C CYS A 18 10.33 -16.87 7.70
N LYS A 19 10.01 -17.05 8.99
CA LYS A 19 9.67 -15.93 9.87
C LYS A 19 10.88 -15.00 10.08
N ASP A 20 12.04 -15.58 10.41
CA ASP A 20 13.27 -14.81 10.62
C ASP A 20 13.62 -14.00 9.37
N LEU A 21 13.57 -14.60 8.18
CA LEU A 21 13.79 -13.91 6.91
C LEU A 21 12.75 -12.78 6.65
N ASN A 22 11.47 -13.05 6.95
CA ASN A 22 10.43 -12.03 6.81
C ASN A 22 10.64 -10.84 7.78
N GLU A 23 11.15 -11.09 8.99
CA GLU A 23 11.49 -10.05 9.98
C GLU A 23 12.67 -9.19 9.48
N GLU A 24 13.57 -9.75 8.68
CA GLU A 24 14.64 -9.01 7.99
C GLU A 24 14.12 -8.21 6.78
N GLY A 25 12.88 -8.44 6.36
CA GLY A 25 12.22 -7.75 5.25
C GLY A 25 12.21 -8.53 3.94
N PHE A 26 12.65 -9.79 3.93
CA PHE A 26 12.54 -10.63 2.74
C PHE A 26 11.12 -11.16 2.55
N ARG A 27 10.61 -11.06 1.33
CA ARG A 27 9.44 -11.81 0.89
C ARG A 27 9.88 -13.22 0.52
N VAL A 28 9.46 -14.22 1.28
CA VAL A 28 9.92 -15.61 1.13
C VAL A 28 8.91 -16.42 0.34
N VAL A 29 9.37 -17.08 -0.73
CA VAL A 29 8.58 -17.98 -1.57
C VAL A 29 9.18 -19.39 -1.50
N ALA A 30 8.34 -20.40 -1.22
CA ALA A 30 8.75 -21.80 -1.24
C ALA A 30 8.77 -22.35 -2.68
N ILE A 31 9.82 -23.05 -3.03
CA ILE A 31 9.93 -23.75 -4.32
C ILE A 31 9.71 -25.23 -4.11
N CYS A 32 8.70 -25.74 -4.79
CA CYS A 32 8.34 -27.15 -4.74
C CYS A 32 8.35 -27.77 -6.13
N LYS A 33 8.61 -29.07 -6.20
CA LYS A 33 8.49 -29.85 -7.45
C LYS A 33 7.59 -31.07 -7.26
N LYS A 34 6.92 -31.47 -8.33
CA LYS A 34 6.19 -32.74 -8.45
C LYS A 34 6.55 -33.39 -9.77
N ILE A 35 6.85 -34.69 -9.75
CA ILE A 35 7.04 -35.45 -10.96
C ILE A 35 5.68 -36.02 -11.37
N ILE A 36 5.25 -35.70 -12.57
CA ILE A 36 3.98 -36.16 -13.14
C ILE A 36 4.28 -37.24 -14.17
N THR A 37 3.78 -38.43 -13.89
CA THR A 37 4.00 -39.63 -14.75
C THR A 37 2.95 -39.79 -15.84
N ASN A 38 1.82 -39.03 -15.77
CA ASN A 38 0.74 -39.11 -16.72
C ASN A 38 0.82 -37.98 -17.76
N ASN A 39 0.41 -38.24 -19.02
CA ASN A 39 0.34 -37.24 -20.09
C ASN A 39 -0.73 -36.15 -19.84
N LYS A 40 -0.89 -35.68 -18.62
CA LYS A 40 -1.80 -34.59 -18.26
C LYS A 40 -1.26 -33.28 -18.83
N LYS A 41 -2.06 -32.59 -19.65
CA LYS A 41 -1.66 -31.31 -20.29
C LYS A 41 -2.14 -30.09 -19.50
N ASP A 42 -3.25 -30.22 -18.76
CA ASP A 42 -3.84 -29.11 -18.03
C ASP A 42 -3.64 -29.32 -16.51
N PHE A 43 -3.07 -28.30 -15.85
CA PHE A 43 -2.79 -28.30 -14.42
C PHE A 43 -3.64 -27.24 -13.73
N ASN A 44 -4.10 -27.54 -12.53
CA ASN A 44 -4.85 -26.61 -11.70
C ASN A 44 -4.39 -26.70 -10.20
N SER A 45 -4.92 -25.84 -9.36
CA SER A 45 -4.55 -25.79 -7.93
C SER A 45 -4.79 -27.11 -7.17
N THR A 46 -5.65 -28.01 -7.68
CA THR A 46 -5.86 -29.33 -7.04
C THR A 46 -4.69 -30.30 -7.26
N ASP A 47 -3.84 -30.01 -8.24
CA ASP A 47 -2.64 -30.79 -8.54
C ASP A 47 -1.46 -30.42 -7.62
N GLU A 48 -1.53 -29.29 -6.91
CA GLU A 48 -0.53 -28.78 -5.98
C GLU A 48 -0.54 -29.53 -4.64
N LYS A 49 -0.61 -30.85 -4.70
CA LYS A 49 -0.58 -31.75 -3.54
C LYS A 49 0.59 -32.72 -3.66
N GLU A 50 1.09 -33.19 -2.52
CA GLU A 50 2.17 -34.17 -2.46
C GLU A 50 3.43 -33.72 -3.21
N MET A 51 3.78 -32.45 -3.05
CA MET A 51 4.96 -31.86 -3.68
C MET A 51 6.21 -32.08 -2.84
N THR A 52 7.36 -32.10 -3.49
CA THR A 52 8.65 -32.12 -2.81
C THR A 52 9.18 -30.69 -2.69
N LEU A 53 9.37 -30.20 -1.46
CA LEU A 53 9.98 -28.91 -1.21
C LEU A 53 11.47 -28.97 -1.58
N LEU A 54 11.93 -28.03 -2.42
CA LEU A 54 13.32 -27.88 -2.82
C LEU A 54 14.07 -26.87 -1.96
N GLY A 55 13.39 -25.79 -1.57
CA GLY A 55 13.98 -24.71 -0.81
C GLY A 55 13.11 -23.46 -0.81
N PHE A 56 13.70 -22.34 -0.40
CA PHE A 56 13.08 -21.04 -0.34
C PHE A 56 13.88 -20.01 -1.14
N ILE A 57 13.20 -19.07 -1.76
CA ILE A 57 13.81 -17.87 -2.35
C ILE A 57 13.30 -16.68 -1.56
N GLY A 58 14.22 -15.83 -1.09
CA GLY A 58 13.92 -14.55 -0.46
C GLY A 58 14.11 -13.42 -1.46
N PHE A 59 13.10 -12.58 -1.62
CA PHE A 59 13.15 -11.34 -2.40
C PHE A 59 13.21 -10.17 -1.43
N LEU A 60 14.22 -9.32 -1.57
CA LEU A 60 14.36 -8.09 -0.80
C LEU A 60 13.99 -6.90 -1.69
N ASP A 61 12.97 -6.15 -1.30
CA ASP A 61 12.57 -4.91 -1.95
C ASP A 61 12.56 -3.78 -0.90
N PRO A 62 13.74 -3.18 -0.63
CA PRO A 62 13.84 -2.14 0.38
C PRO A 62 13.19 -0.85 -0.13
N PRO A 63 12.59 -0.05 0.77
CA PRO A 63 12.14 1.27 0.39
C PRO A 63 13.32 2.13 -0.07
N LYS A 64 13.07 3.06 -0.99
CA LYS A 64 14.09 4.04 -1.39
C LYS A 64 14.51 4.87 -0.18
N GLU A 65 15.76 5.30 -0.14
CA GLU A 65 16.28 6.15 0.94
C GLU A 65 15.51 7.48 1.04
N SER A 66 15.10 8.03 -0.12
CA SER A 66 14.29 9.24 -0.21
C SER A 66 12.86 9.11 0.36
N ALA A 67 12.36 7.88 0.56
CA ALA A 67 10.99 7.65 1.00
C ALA A 67 10.70 8.25 2.38
N LYS A 68 11.64 8.18 3.30
CA LYS A 68 11.48 8.72 4.65
C LYS A 68 11.27 10.23 4.62
N GLU A 69 12.15 10.96 3.93
CA GLU A 69 12.06 12.42 3.81
C GLU A 69 10.76 12.86 3.12
N ALA A 70 10.38 12.16 2.05
CA ALA A 70 9.13 12.44 1.34
C ALA A 70 7.89 12.23 2.22
N ILE A 71 7.85 11.14 3.01
CA ILE A 71 6.76 10.85 3.94
C ILE A 71 6.68 11.90 5.06
N GLU A 72 7.80 12.29 5.62
CA GLU A 72 7.88 13.38 6.61
C GLU A 72 7.39 14.71 6.00
N GLY A 73 7.83 15.04 4.79
CA GLY A 73 7.39 16.22 4.06
C GLY A 73 5.90 16.23 3.79
N LEU A 74 5.30 15.12 3.36
CA LEU A 74 3.86 14.98 3.15
C LEU A 74 3.08 15.17 4.47
N ASN A 75 3.54 14.54 5.56
CA ASN A 75 2.91 14.72 6.88
C ASN A 75 2.99 16.19 7.35
N ASN A 76 4.12 16.87 7.17
CA ASN A 76 4.29 18.30 7.47
C ASN A 76 3.41 19.18 6.57
N ALA A 77 3.12 18.70 5.36
CA ALA A 77 2.15 19.32 4.47
C ALA A 77 0.69 19.10 4.90
N GLY A 78 0.42 18.36 5.98
CA GLY A 78 -0.91 18.04 6.47
C GLY A 78 -1.58 16.88 5.75
N ILE A 79 -0.80 16.08 5.00
CA ILE A 79 -1.25 14.88 4.31
C ILE A 79 -0.92 13.69 5.18
N ARG A 80 -1.94 12.96 5.62
CA ARG A 80 -1.75 11.75 6.38
C ARG A 80 -1.39 10.58 5.46
N VAL A 81 -0.22 9.99 5.68
CA VAL A 81 0.25 8.83 4.92
C VAL A 81 -0.24 7.53 5.57
N MET A 82 -0.81 6.64 4.74
CA MET A 82 -1.26 5.30 5.14
C MET A 82 -0.66 4.25 4.21
N VAL A 83 -0.38 3.06 4.74
CA VAL A 83 0.16 1.92 3.98
C VAL A 83 -0.90 0.82 3.91
N LEU A 84 -1.29 0.43 2.69
CA LEU A 84 -2.22 -0.66 2.41
C LEU A 84 -1.52 -1.71 1.53
N THR A 85 -1.04 -2.79 2.12
CA THR A 85 -0.28 -3.80 1.39
C THR A 85 -0.86 -5.22 1.50
N GLY A 86 -0.63 -6.02 0.46
CA GLY A 86 -0.90 -7.47 0.48
C GLY A 86 0.17 -8.28 1.21
N ASP A 87 1.31 -7.69 1.54
CA ASP A 87 2.43 -8.34 2.21
C ASP A 87 2.08 -8.82 3.62
N ASN A 88 2.90 -9.71 4.15
CA ASN A 88 2.76 -10.18 5.52
C ASN A 88 3.16 -9.07 6.53
N VAL A 89 2.76 -9.29 7.80
CA VAL A 89 2.94 -8.30 8.88
C VAL A 89 4.41 -8.02 9.15
N GLU A 90 5.26 -9.03 9.08
CA GLU A 90 6.68 -8.96 9.39
C GLU A 90 7.42 -8.11 8.37
N VAL A 91 7.23 -8.40 7.08
CA VAL A 91 7.79 -7.60 5.97
C VAL A 91 7.27 -6.17 6.02
N THR A 92 5.95 -5.99 6.19
CA THR A 92 5.33 -4.66 6.30
C THR A 92 5.95 -3.85 7.44
N ARG A 93 6.18 -4.48 8.60
CA ARG A 93 6.81 -3.82 9.74
C ARG A 93 8.24 -3.37 9.42
N CYS A 94 9.03 -4.24 8.80
CA CYS A 94 10.40 -3.93 8.41
C CYS A 94 10.46 -2.74 7.45
N VAL A 95 9.64 -2.77 6.38
CA VAL A 95 9.58 -1.70 5.38
C VAL A 95 9.10 -0.39 5.98
N CYS A 96 8.02 -0.40 6.77
CA CYS A 96 7.48 0.79 7.43
C CYS A 96 8.49 1.43 8.39
N ASN A 97 9.20 0.62 9.19
CA ASN A 97 10.23 1.13 10.09
C ASN A 97 11.38 1.81 9.32
N LYS A 98 11.84 1.21 8.21
CA LYS A 98 12.87 1.81 7.34
C LYS A 98 12.38 3.11 6.70
N ALA A 99 11.10 3.19 6.33
CA ALA A 99 10.48 4.38 5.78
C ALA A 99 10.06 5.44 6.83
N GLY A 100 10.38 5.23 8.11
CA GLY A 100 10.07 6.17 9.19
C GLY A 100 8.58 6.22 9.58
N ILE A 101 7.76 5.26 9.13
CA ILE A 101 6.35 5.17 9.51
C ILE A 101 6.24 4.34 10.80
N ASN A 102 5.51 4.88 11.78
CA ASN A 102 5.33 4.19 13.06
C ASN A 102 4.49 2.91 12.88
N SER A 103 5.10 1.76 13.13
CA SER A 103 4.54 0.42 12.94
C SER A 103 4.07 -0.25 14.26
N LYS A 104 3.71 0.53 15.29
CA LYS A 104 3.30 -0.02 16.61
C LYS A 104 2.13 -0.98 16.47
N GLU A 105 1.12 -0.65 15.67
CA GLU A 105 -0.02 -1.51 15.41
C GLU A 105 -0.22 -1.69 13.89
N ILE A 106 -0.21 -2.94 13.42
CA ILE A 106 -0.48 -3.32 12.04
C ILE A 106 -1.78 -4.12 12.02
N ILE A 107 -2.75 -3.64 11.24
CA ILE A 107 -4.06 -4.26 11.10
C ILE A 107 -4.04 -5.21 9.90
N THR A 108 -4.56 -6.41 10.07
CA THR A 108 -4.62 -7.41 8.99
C THR A 108 -5.98 -7.44 8.30
N GLY A 109 -6.00 -7.90 7.05
CA GLY A 109 -7.22 -8.06 6.26
C GLY A 109 -8.30 -8.90 6.97
N ASN A 110 -7.92 -9.98 7.66
CA ASN A 110 -8.85 -10.81 8.41
C ASN A 110 -9.62 -10.00 9.49
N LYS A 111 -8.94 -9.06 10.16
CA LYS A 111 -9.59 -8.18 11.13
C LYS A 111 -10.58 -7.23 10.46
N ILE A 112 -10.25 -6.74 9.26
CA ILE A 112 -11.12 -5.84 8.49
C ILE A 112 -12.42 -6.52 8.10
N ASP A 113 -12.38 -7.79 7.69
CA ASP A 113 -13.56 -8.55 7.26
C ASP A 113 -14.58 -8.75 8.40
N THR A 114 -14.12 -8.78 9.65
CA THR A 114 -15.01 -8.91 10.82
C THR A 114 -15.66 -7.60 11.26
N LEU A 115 -15.26 -6.45 10.70
CA LEU A 115 -15.73 -5.14 11.13
C LEU A 115 -16.84 -4.61 10.22
N SER A 116 -17.85 -3.95 10.85
CA SER A 116 -18.76 -3.07 10.10
C SER A 116 -18.03 -1.82 9.61
N ASP A 117 -18.57 -1.11 8.62
CA ASP A 117 -17.96 0.11 8.08
C ASP A 117 -17.83 1.22 9.16
N VAL A 118 -18.76 1.27 10.12
CA VAL A 118 -18.66 2.19 11.27
C VAL A 118 -17.49 1.85 12.18
N ALA A 119 -17.29 0.56 12.48
CA ALA A 119 -16.16 0.10 13.29
C ALA A 119 -14.82 0.29 12.53
N LEU A 120 -14.80 0.01 11.23
CA LEU A 120 -13.65 0.25 10.36
C LEU A 120 -13.30 1.75 10.33
N SER A 121 -14.27 2.64 10.21
CA SER A 121 -14.08 4.09 10.27
C SER A 121 -13.34 4.53 11.53
N ARG A 122 -13.71 4.00 12.69
CA ARG A 122 -13.05 4.31 13.98
C ARG A 122 -11.61 3.80 14.01
N LEU A 123 -11.37 2.61 13.45
CA LEU A 123 -10.05 1.99 13.37
C LEU A 123 -9.13 2.75 12.43
N LEU A 124 -9.63 3.22 11.28
CA LEU A 124 -8.90 4.02 10.30
C LEU A 124 -8.43 5.37 10.86
N LYS A 125 -9.13 5.94 11.84
CA LYS A 125 -8.71 7.19 12.49
C LYS A 125 -7.44 7.04 13.33
N ARG A 126 -7.15 5.83 13.81
CA ARG A 126 -6.07 5.56 14.78
C ARG A 126 -4.88 4.83 14.18
N ASN A 127 -5.08 4.12 13.06
CA ASN A 127 -4.08 3.25 12.46
C ASN A 127 -3.74 3.69 11.05
N ASN A 128 -2.46 3.59 10.70
CA ASN A 128 -1.92 4.00 9.39
C ASN A 128 -1.40 2.81 8.57
N ILE A 129 -1.27 1.60 9.17
CA ILE A 129 -0.62 0.47 8.51
C ILE A 129 -1.56 -0.73 8.50
N PHE A 130 -1.80 -1.26 7.30
CA PHE A 130 -2.69 -2.37 7.02
C PHE A 130 -2.00 -3.39 6.13
N ALA A 131 -1.90 -4.64 6.59
CA ALA A 131 -1.17 -5.72 5.94
C ALA A 131 -2.07 -6.90 5.58
N LYS A 132 -1.59 -7.80 4.71
CA LYS A 132 -2.34 -8.97 4.22
C LYS A 132 -3.71 -8.59 3.65
N LEU A 133 -3.78 -7.50 2.91
CA LEU A 133 -5.01 -7.01 2.29
C LEU A 133 -5.24 -7.66 0.94
N SER A 134 -6.49 -8.04 0.68
CA SER A 134 -6.96 -8.31 -0.68
C SER A 134 -7.28 -7.00 -1.42
N PRO A 135 -7.36 -7.03 -2.78
CA PRO A 135 -7.76 -5.87 -3.57
C PRO A 135 -9.11 -5.27 -3.14
N ILE A 136 -10.08 -6.12 -2.78
CA ILE A 136 -11.41 -5.72 -2.34
C ILE A 136 -11.34 -4.98 -0.99
N GLN A 137 -10.48 -5.45 -0.07
CA GLN A 137 -10.29 -4.80 1.24
C GLN A 137 -9.61 -3.44 1.09
N LYS A 138 -8.63 -3.30 0.19
CA LYS A 138 -8.01 -2.01 -0.14
C LYS A 138 -9.07 -1.01 -0.65
N ALA A 139 -9.87 -1.41 -1.63
CA ALA A 139 -10.96 -0.57 -2.16
C ALA A 139 -12.02 -0.23 -1.09
N ARG A 140 -12.34 -1.16 -0.18
CA ARG A 140 -13.24 -0.90 0.95
C ARG A 140 -12.69 0.16 1.90
N ILE A 141 -11.41 0.10 2.24
CA ILE A 141 -10.74 1.11 3.09
C ILE A 141 -10.84 2.49 2.45
N VAL A 142 -10.48 2.61 1.16
CA VAL A 142 -10.57 3.86 0.40
C VAL A 142 -11.99 4.42 0.44
N ARG A 143 -13.00 3.59 0.14
CA ARG A 143 -14.41 3.99 0.18
C ARG A 143 -14.83 4.52 1.57
N VAL A 144 -14.48 3.81 2.65
CA VAL A 144 -14.83 4.22 4.02
C VAL A 144 -14.13 5.52 4.41
N LEU A 145 -12.88 5.75 3.99
CA LEU A 145 -12.19 7.02 4.20
C LEU A 145 -12.92 8.18 3.52
N LYS A 146 -13.34 8.00 2.26
CA LYS A 146 -14.12 9.02 1.52
C LYS A 146 -15.48 9.29 2.18
N GLN A 147 -16.19 8.24 2.60
CA GLN A 147 -17.46 8.38 3.34
C GLN A 147 -17.31 9.16 4.65
N ASN A 148 -16.12 9.15 5.26
CA ASN A 148 -15.79 9.95 6.43
C ASN A 148 -15.42 11.42 6.10
N GLY A 149 -15.57 11.85 4.86
CA GLY A 149 -15.27 13.22 4.42
C GLY A 149 -13.78 13.49 4.15
N ASN A 150 -12.94 12.45 4.05
CA ASN A 150 -11.56 12.64 3.65
C ASN A 150 -11.45 12.73 2.12
N VAL A 151 -10.50 13.52 1.65
CA VAL A 151 -10.02 13.47 0.26
C VAL A 151 -8.88 12.46 0.20
N VAL A 152 -9.04 11.44 -0.62
CA VAL A 152 -8.15 10.28 -0.66
C VAL A 152 -7.37 10.24 -1.97
N GLY A 153 -6.05 10.40 -1.90
CA GLY A 153 -5.12 10.02 -2.96
C GLY A 153 -4.67 8.56 -2.75
N TYR A 154 -4.72 7.77 -3.77
CA TYR A 154 -4.26 6.38 -3.73
C TYR A 154 -3.15 6.16 -4.75
N MET A 155 -2.00 5.63 -4.31
CA MET A 155 -0.88 5.28 -5.18
C MET A 155 -0.74 3.77 -5.26
N GLY A 156 -0.68 3.23 -6.49
CA GLY A 156 -0.47 1.80 -6.74
C GLY A 156 0.11 1.54 -8.12
N ASP A 157 0.83 0.43 -8.27
CA ASP A 157 1.53 0.06 -9.51
C ASP A 157 1.09 -1.31 -10.08
N GLY A 158 0.25 -2.04 -9.37
CA GLY A 158 -0.20 -3.37 -9.72
C GLY A 158 -1.67 -3.48 -10.17
N ILE A 159 -2.01 -4.58 -10.84
CA ILE A 159 -3.39 -4.93 -11.22
C ILE A 159 -4.30 -4.98 -9.99
N ASN A 160 -3.77 -5.44 -8.87
CA ASN A 160 -4.49 -5.57 -7.60
C ASN A 160 -4.91 -4.22 -6.99
N ASP A 161 -4.35 -3.12 -7.47
CA ASP A 161 -4.60 -1.77 -6.97
C ASP A 161 -5.68 -1.04 -7.75
N SER A 162 -6.02 -1.51 -8.96
CA SER A 162 -7.02 -0.86 -9.83
C SER A 162 -8.36 -0.60 -9.13
N PRO A 163 -8.93 -1.51 -8.32
CA PRO A 163 -10.17 -1.21 -7.61
C PRO A 163 -10.05 -0.08 -6.58
N ALA A 164 -8.88 0.06 -5.96
CA ALA A 164 -8.64 1.14 -4.99
C ALA A 164 -8.32 2.47 -5.70
N LEU A 165 -7.56 2.43 -6.79
CA LEU A 165 -7.32 3.58 -7.68
C LEU A 165 -8.63 4.19 -8.16
N THR A 166 -9.52 3.37 -8.74
CA THR A 166 -10.84 3.81 -9.23
C THR A 166 -11.73 4.40 -8.12
N ASN A 167 -11.63 3.90 -6.90
CA ASN A 167 -12.43 4.38 -5.77
C ASN A 167 -11.87 5.61 -5.08
N SER A 168 -10.60 6.00 -5.34
CA SER A 168 -9.98 7.19 -4.75
C SER A 168 -10.54 8.49 -5.32
N ASP A 169 -10.16 9.64 -4.76
CA ASP A 169 -10.46 10.95 -5.34
C ASP A 169 -9.35 11.35 -6.32
N VAL A 170 -8.14 10.83 -6.12
CA VAL A 170 -7.01 10.96 -7.03
C VAL A 170 -6.25 9.65 -7.07
N GLY A 171 -6.34 8.94 -8.18
CA GLY A 171 -5.55 7.75 -8.47
C GLY A 171 -4.17 8.14 -9.00
N ILE A 172 -3.11 7.61 -8.40
CA ILE A 172 -1.73 7.90 -8.77
C ILE A 172 -1.03 6.60 -9.14
N SER A 173 -0.36 6.56 -10.27
CA SER A 173 0.47 5.42 -10.68
C SER A 173 1.86 5.90 -11.10
N VAL A 174 2.72 4.97 -11.47
CA VAL A 174 4.09 5.26 -11.94
C VAL A 174 4.26 4.77 -13.37
N ASP A 175 5.18 5.34 -14.13
CA ASP A 175 5.42 4.97 -15.53
C ASP A 175 5.80 3.48 -15.71
N THR A 176 6.46 2.90 -14.71
CA THR A 176 6.84 1.48 -14.69
C THR A 176 5.72 0.53 -14.25
N ALA A 177 4.54 1.06 -13.93
CA ALA A 177 3.39 0.24 -13.51
C ALA A 177 2.80 -0.55 -14.69
N VAL A 178 1.99 -1.56 -14.36
CA VAL A 178 1.23 -2.32 -15.36
C VAL A 178 0.19 -1.43 -16.05
N ASP A 179 -0.11 -1.72 -17.32
CA ASP A 179 -0.98 -0.87 -18.14
C ASP A 179 -2.34 -0.62 -17.51
N ILE A 180 -2.98 -1.63 -16.92
CA ILE A 180 -4.27 -1.49 -16.22
C ILE A 180 -4.19 -0.47 -15.07
N ALA A 181 -3.09 -0.43 -14.31
CA ALA A 181 -2.92 0.54 -13.23
C ALA A 181 -2.74 1.96 -13.79
N LYS A 182 -2.02 2.11 -14.91
CA LYS A 182 -1.86 3.40 -15.60
C LYS A 182 -3.17 3.91 -16.20
N GLU A 183 -3.97 3.03 -16.80
CA GLU A 183 -5.28 3.39 -17.38
C GLU A 183 -6.31 3.82 -16.32
N THR A 184 -6.19 3.31 -15.09
CA THR A 184 -7.10 3.66 -13.98
C THR A 184 -6.63 4.83 -13.14
N ALA A 185 -5.40 5.31 -13.33
CA ALA A 185 -4.83 6.42 -12.58
C ALA A 185 -5.16 7.77 -13.24
N ASP A 186 -5.39 8.79 -12.41
CA ASP A 186 -5.57 10.18 -12.86
C ASP A 186 -4.22 10.85 -13.10
N ILE A 187 -3.17 10.42 -12.40
CA ILE A 187 -1.82 10.96 -12.47
C ILE A 187 -0.81 9.83 -12.64
N ILE A 188 0.11 9.96 -13.57
CA ILE A 188 1.23 9.05 -13.75
C ILE A 188 2.52 9.80 -13.42
N LEU A 189 3.24 9.32 -12.38
CA LEU A 189 4.55 9.83 -12.05
C LEU A 189 5.58 9.23 -13.02
N LEU A 190 6.36 10.08 -13.69
CA LEU A 190 7.40 9.63 -14.62
C LEU A 190 8.59 8.98 -13.91
N GLU A 191 8.78 9.30 -12.64
CA GLU A 191 9.79 8.69 -11.79
C GLU A 191 9.12 7.99 -10.60
N LYS A 192 9.54 6.76 -10.30
CA LYS A 192 9.09 6.02 -9.12
C LYS A 192 9.76 6.59 -7.85
N ASP A 193 9.47 7.86 -7.53
CA ASP A 193 9.98 8.55 -6.35
C ASP A 193 8.88 9.38 -5.67
N LEU A 194 8.77 9.22 -4.34
CA LEU A 194 7.79 9.96 -3.54
C LEU A 194 8.10 11.45 -3.44
N ASN A 195 9.33 11.87 -3.65
CA ASN A 195 9.70 13.29 -3.69
C ASN A 195 9.00 14.00 -4.84
N VAL A 196 8.81 13.36 -6.00
CA VAL A 196 8.06 13.94 -7.11
C VAL A 196 6.61 14.27 -6.69
N LEU A 197 6.00 13.38 -5.92
CA LEU A 197 4.66 13.63 -5.36
C LEU A 197 4.69 14.78 -4.34
N LEU A 198 5.69 14.79 -3.45
CA LEU A 198 5.86 15.86 -2.46
C LEU A 198 6.04 17.21 -3.14
N ASP A 199 6.88 17.31 -4.15
CA ASP A 199 7.14 18.53 -4.92
C ASP A 199 5.87 19.04 -5.59
N GLY A 200 5.09 18.15 -6.21
CA GLY A 200 3.79 18.49 -6.80
C GLY A 200 2.80 19.06 -5.76
N VAL A 201 2.75 18.47 -4.57
CA VAL A 201 1.92 18.96 -3.45
C VAL A 201 2.39 20.33 -2.96
N MET A 202 3.69 20.52 -2.80
CA MET A 202 4.27 21.77 -2.29
C MET A 202 4.11 22.91 -3.29
N GLU A 203 4.30 22.66 -4.58
CA GLU A 203 4.13 23.63 -5.64
C GLU A 203 2.68 24.11 -5.73
N ARG A 204 1.72 23.19 -5.65
CA ARG A 204 0.30 23.55 -5.61
C ARG A 204 -0.05 24.39 -4.39
N LYS A 205 0.50 24.10 -3.21
CA LYS A 205 0.31 24.94 -2.00
C LYS A 205 0.83 26.35 -2.19
N LYS A 206 2.03 26.50 -2.76
CA LYS A 206 2.59 27.85 -3.07
C LYS A 206 1.67 28.64 -3.99
N ASN A 207 1.13 28.00 -5.03
CA ASN A 207 0.23 28.63 -5.97
C ASN A 207 -1.09 29.05 -5.33
N ILE A 208 -1.68 28.24 -4.45
CA ILE A 208 -2.88 28.58 -3.68
C ILE A 208 -2.60 29.75 -2.72
N CYS A 209 -1.45 29.77 -2.05
CA CYS A 209 -1.07 30.89 -1.18
C CYS A 209 -0.91 32.20 -1.98
N LYS A 210 -0.25 32.16 -3.14
CA LYS A 210 -0.15 33.31 -4.04
C LYS A 210 -1.52 33.81 -4.52
N PHE A 211 -2.43 32.91 -4.88
CA PHE A 211 -3.79 33.24 -5.22
C PHE A 211 -4.52 33.94 -4.06
N ASN A 212 -4.41 33.45 -2.85
CA ASN A 212 -5.02 34.02 -1.66
C ASN A 212 -4.42 35.39 -1.31
N GLU A 213 -3.14 35.64 -1.54
CA GLU A 213 -2.52 36.96 -1.37
C GLU A 213 -3.02 37.96 -2.42
N ILE A 214 -3.13 37.56 -3.68
CA ILE A 214 -3.69 38.40 -4.76
C ILE A 214 -5.16 38.75 -4.45
N TYR A 215 -5.94 37.79 -3.94
CA TYR A 215 -7.34 38.02 -3.54
C TYR A 215 -7.49 38.91 -2.31
N LYS A 216 -6.59 38.83 -1.34
CA LYS A 216 -6.61 39.72 -0.14
C LYS A 216 -6.22 41.13 -0.47
N ASN A 217 -5.38 41.34 -1.47
CA ASN A 217 -4.91 42.65 -1.89
C ASN A 217 -5.81 43.30 -2.95
N GLY A 218 -6.72 42.55 -3.57
CA GLY A 218 -7.71 43.04 -4.53
C GLY A 218 -9.10 43.09 -3.91
N ASN A 219 -9.54 44.30 -3.49
CA ASN A 219 -10.90 44.55 -3.03
C ASN A 219 -11.93 44.15 -4.11
N LYS A 220 -12.64 43.07 -3.90
CA LYS A 220 -13.92 42.58 -4.47
C LYS A 220 -13.81 41.15 -4.98
N LEU A 221 -14.18 40.22 -4.13
CA LEU A 221 -14.99 39.03 -4.43
C LEU A 221 -15.06 38.12 -3.18
N GLN A 222 -16.10 38.31 -2.42
CA GLN A 222 -16.28 37.72 -1.07
C GLN A 222 -16.99 36.37 -1.07
N LEU A 223 -16.93 35.55 -2.14
CA LEU A 223 -17.80 34.37 -2.24
C LEU A 223 -17.12 33.00 -2.40
N TRP A 224 -15.78 32.88 -2.42
CA TRP A 224 -15.11 31.56 -2.63
C TRP A 224 -14.04 31.17 -1.59
N GLY A 225 -13.79 32.00 -0.59
CA GLY A 225 -12.68 31.83 0.36
C GLY A 225 -12.90 30.76 1.45
N SER A 226 -14.13 30.37 1.76
CA SER A 226 -14.42 29.45 2.87
C SER A 226 -14.37 27.97 2.47
N SER A 227 -14.63 27.63 1.21
CA SER A 227 -14.60 26.24 0.74
C SER A 227 -13.18 25.70 0.53
N PHE A 228 -12.25 26.53 0.07
CA PHE A 228 -10.87 26.07 -0.22
C PHE A 228 -10.00 25.82 1.00
N SER A 229 -10.23 26.52 2.11
CA SER A 229 -9.50 26.29 3.37
C SER A 229 -9.82 24.94 4.00
N ASN A 230 -11.00 24.38 3.75
CA ASN A 230 -11.42 23.07 4.28
C ASN A 230 -10.87 21.88 3.49
N TYR A 231 -10.54 22.07 2.20
CA TYR A 231 -9.97 20.98 1.37
C TYR A 231 -8.57 20.56 1.81
N CYS A 232 -7.76 21.44 2.38
CA CYS A 232 -6.41 21.12 2.86
C CYS A 232 -6.38 20.36 4.20
N LYS A 233 -7.45 20.33 4.96
CA LYS A 233 -7.44 19.75 6.32
C LYS A 233 -7.65 18.26 6.39
N HIS A 234 -8.07 17.60 5.31
CA HIS A 234 -8.48 16.18 5.35
C HIS A 234 -7.93 15.36 4.18
N CYS A 235 -6.77 15.74 3.65
CA CYS A 235 -6.13 14.96 2.59
C CYS A 235 -5.43 13.72 3.21
N THR A 236 -5.78 12.55 2.73
CA THR A 236 -5.13 11.28 3.10
C THR A 236 -4.56 10.67 1.83
N THR A 237 -3.25 10.49 1.77
CA THR A 237 -2.61 9.77 0.68
C THR A 237 -2.28 8.35 1.14
N ILE A 238 -2.64 7.37 0.34
CA ILE A 238 -2.47 5.94 0.63
C ILE A 238 -1.45 5.37 -0.35
N PHE A 239 -0.47 4.65 0.18
CA PHE A 239 0.52 3.91 -0.58
C PHE A 239 0.31 2.40 -0.46
N THR A 240 0.61 1.65 -1.53
CA THR A 240 0.60 0.18 -1.57
C THR A 240 1.98 -0.37 -1.76
#